data_ad8765323258500a58406e214232c8f7
#
_entry.id   ad8765323258500a58406e214232c8f7
#
_cell.length_a   1.000
_cell.length_b   1.000
_cell.length_c   1.000
_cell.angle_alpha   90.00
_cell.angle_beta   90.00
_cell.angle_gamma   90.00
#
_symmetry.space_group_name_H-M   'P 1'
#
loop_
_entity.id
_entity.type
_entity.pdbx_description
1 polymer ?
#
loop_
_entity_poly.entity_id
_entity_poly.type
_entity_poly.pdbx_seq_one_letter_code
_entity_poly.pdbx_strand_id
1 'polypeptide(L)'
;MCDRGHLLVKDEGEGKMPTFRAEQLGEVARRVLEGAGASAEEASVVARELQGANLVGHDSHGVMRLMQYVDHIEKGVIRPGESYEILKEGPAYLLIDGHFNFGQVTASQALQLGMEKARQAGTATIFMRNCNHVGRLGSYTQQAAFQKFAAMMLVNGPASGGVAPYGAMEGRMGTNPITIAAPWGDDAMVLDMTSSATAEGKVRVAFQKGVPVPEGQLIDAEGQPTTDPATYYADPGGAILPLGGNLGFKGYGLSVMIDVFGGMLSGFGICRSDLPPGTNGVWMYLVDVSAFTELEDYQALVSKYVAHIKSAQKLPGVDEILMPGEIELRRQEQRSAEGVDVPEETWRQISELAERLSVSLEGV
;
A
#
# COMPACT_ATOMS: atom_id res chain seq x y z
N MET A 1 30.55 -20.00 40.15
CA MET A 1 31.47 -19.38 39.18
C MET A 1 31.33 -20.20 37.88
N CYS A 2 30.49 -19.75 36.97
CA CYS A 2 30.42 -20.30 35.62
C CYS A 2 30.43 -19.10 34.68
N ASP A 3 31.56 -19.03 34.02
CA ASP A 3 31.89 -18.01 33.03
C ASP A 3 31.04 -18.24 31.77
N ARG A 4 30.20 -17.26 31.40
CA ARG A 4 29.49 -17.27 30.14
C ARG A 4 30.28 -16.43 29.13
N GLY A 5 31.18 -17.11 28.43
CA GLY A 5 31.85 -16.56 27.27
C GLY A 5 30.82 -16.18 26.22
N HIS A 6 30.61 -14.89 25.98
CA HIS A 6 29.97 -14.37 24.79
C HIS A 6 30.87 -14.62 23.59
N LEU A 7 30.55 -15.65 22.83
CA LEU A 7 31.03 -15.73 21.45
C LEU A 7 30.34 -14.64 20.63
N LEU A 8 31.05 -13.54 20.41
CA LEU A 8 30.77 -12.62 19.31
C LEU A 8 31.06 -13.38 18.02
N VAL A 9 30.04 -13.93 17.40
CA VAL A 9 30.12 -14.33 15.99
C VAL A 9 30.25 -13.01 15.22
N LYS A 10 31.46 -12.77 14.69
CA LYS A 10 31.65 -11.74 13.66
C LYS A 10 30.87 -12.18 12.44
N ASP A 11 29.86 -11.40 12.10
CA ASP A 11 29.12 -11.47 10.85
C ASP A 11 30.05 -10.93 9.74
N GLU A 12 30.80 -11.84 9.12
CA GLU A 12 31.60 -11.56 7.94
C GLU A 12 30.75 -11.89 6.71
N GLY A 13 30.02 -10.88 6.16
CA GLY A 13 29.43 -11.05 4.83
C GLY A 13 28.09 -10.44 4.50
N GLU A 14 27.53 -9.52 5.28
CA GLU A 14 26.47 -8.66 4.72
C GLU A 14 27.11 -7.56 3.88
N GLY A 15 27.05 -7.70 2.56
CA GLY A 15 27.33 -6.61 1.61
C GLY A 15 26.50 -5.41 2.03
N LYS A 16 27.12 -4.24 2.15
CA LYS A 16 26.46 -3.00 2.53
C LYS A 16 25.41 -2.68 1.46
N MET A 17 24.11 -2.79 1.79
CA MET A 17 23.03 -2.42 0.89
C MET A 17 23.28 -1.00 0.33
N PRO A 18 23.12 -0.79 -0.98
CA PRO A 18 23.24 0.56 -1.53
C PRO A 18 22.16 1.48 -0.95
N THR A 19 22.60 2.65 -0.51
CA THR A 19 21.73 3.67 0.08
C THR A 19 21.56 4.82 -0.92
N PHE A 20 20.33 5.21 -1.17
CA PHE A 20 20.00 6.28 -2.13
C PHE A 20 19.22 7.38 -1.42
N ARG A 21 19.41 8.63 -1.88
CA ARG A 21 18.43 9.66 -1.55
C ARG A 21 17.11 9.34 -2.24
N ALA A 22 16.00 9.70 -1.59
CA ALA A 22 14.67 9.38 -2.11
C ALA A 22 14.45 9.95 -3.53
N GLU A 23 14.97 11.16 -3.80
CA GLU A 23 14.88 11.80 -5.11
C GLU A 23 15.60 11.00 -6.20
N GLN A 24 16.72 10.34 -5.85
CA GLN A 24 17.43 9.47 -6.78
C GLN A 24 16.57 8.25 -7.15
N LEU A 25 15.92 7.62 -6.17
CA LEU A 25 14.98 6.51 -6.44
C LEU A 25 13.80 6.96 -7.29
N GLY A 26 13.28 8.16 -7.04
CA GLY A 26 12.23 8.75 -7.87
C GLY A 26 12.69 8.96 -9.32
N GLU A 27 13.87 9.47 -9.51
CA GLU A 27 14.45 9.69 -10.86
C GLU A 27 14.73 8.37 -11.60
N VAL A 28 15.25 7.36 -10.89
CA VAL A 28 15.41 6.00 -11.44
C VAL A 28 14.05 5.47 -11.91
N ALA A 29 13.03 5.55 -11.06
CA ALA A 29 11.70 5.06 -11.38
C ALA A 29 11.11 5.78 -12.60
N ARG A 30 11.24 7.11 -12.65
CA ARG A 30 10.75 7.91 -13.76
C ARG A 30 11.41 7.51 -15.09
N ARG A 31 12.75 7.44 -15.13
CA ARG A 31 13.50 7.05 -16.35
C ARG A 31 13.13 5.66 -16.83
N VAL A 32 13.05 4.69 -15.92
CA VAL A 32 12.68 3.30 -16.26
C VAL A 32 11.27 3.23 -16.85
N LEU A 33 10.31 3.94 -16.25
CA LEU A 33 8.92 3.96 -16.72
C LEU A 33 8.78 4.65 -18.09
N GLU A 34 9.49 5.77 -18.31
CA GLU A 34 9.54 6.41 -19.63
C GLU A 34 10.17 5.49 -20.68
N GLY A 35 11.27 4.81 -20.35
CA GLY A 35 11.90 3.80 -21.20
C GLY A 35 10.98 2.62 -21.52
N ALA A 36 10.01 2.32 -20.65
CA ALA A 36 9.00 1.30 -20.86
C ALA A 36 7.75 1.81 -21.62
N GLY A 37 7.71 3.09 -22.02
CA GLY A 37 6.64 3.66 -22.84
C GLY A 37 5.60 4.49 -22.09
N ALA A 38 5.80 4.79 -20.79
CA ALA A 38 4.96 5.75 -20.08
C ALA A 38 5.26 7.19 -20.56
N SER A 39 4.25 8.06 -20.58
CA SER A 39 4.48 9.49 -20.76
C SER A 39 5.25 10.07 -19.57
N ALA A 40 5.91 11.21 -19.77
CA ALA A 40 6.64 11.90 -18.70
C ALA A 40 5.76 12.26 -17.50
N GLU A 41 4.48 12.58 -17.76
CA GLU A 41 3.50 12.89 -16.72
C GLU A 41 3.15 11.64 -15.90
N GLU A 42 2.80 10.54 -16.57
CA GLU A 42 2.49 9.26 -15.92
C GLU A 42 3.68 8.73 -15.13
N ALA A 43 4.87 8.72 -15.74
CA ALA A 43 6.11 8.29 -15.10
C ALA A 43 6.40 9.11 -13.84
N SER A 44 6.19 10.43 -13.88
CA SER A 44 6.38 11.32 -12.73
C SER A 44 5.39 11.02 -11.58
N VAL A 45 4.13 10.76 -11.91
CA VAL A 45 3.10 10.39 -10.90
C VAL A 45 3.49 9.07 -10.25
N VAL A 46 3.75 8.03 -11.06
CA VAL A 46 4.09 6.69 -10.52
C VAL A 46 5.39 6.72 -9.73
N ALA A 47 6.43 7.41 -10.23
CA ALA A 47 7.71 7.55 -9.55
C ALA A 47 7.57 8.22 -8.16
N ARG A 48 6.77 9.28 -8.06
CA ARG A 48 6.47 9.95 -6.78
C ARG A 48 5.80 9.00 -5.79
N GLU A 49 4.83 8.19 -6.22
CA GLU A 49 4.14 7.24 -5.36
C GLU A 49 5.08 6.11 -4.91
N LEU A 50 5.95 5.60 -5.78
CA LEU A 50 6.97 4.60 -5.44
C LEU A 50 8.00 5.14 -4.45
N GLN A 51 8.54 6.32 -4.71
CA GLN A 51 9.47 7.04 -3.83
C GLN A 51 8.83 7.29 -2.45
N GLY A 52 7.60 7.80 -2.44
CA GLY A 52 6.87 8.07 -1.20
C GLY A 52 6.62 6.81 -0.39
N ALA A 53 6.30 5.67 -1.03
CA ALA A 53 6.16 4.39 -0.36
C ALA A 53 7.48 3.94 0.30
N ASN A 54 8.60 4.08 -0.39
CA ASN A 54 9.91 3.80 0.20
C ASN A 54 10.21 4.72 1.38
N LEU A 55 9.96 6.02 1.28
CA LEU A 55 10.23 6.98 2.37
C LEU A 55 9.53 6.58 3.67
N VAL A 56 8.27 6.19 3.60
CA VAL A 56 7.50 5.80 4.79
C VAL A 56 7.73 4.34 5.25
N GLY A 57 8.63 3.60 4.58
CA GLY A 57 8.98 2.22 4.96
C GLY A 57 8.05 1.15 4.39
N HIS A 58 7.21 1.48 3.43
CA HIS A 58 6.36 0.52 2.70
C HIS A 58 7.07 0.01 1.44
N ASP A 59 8.27 -0.55 1.58
CA ASP A 59 9.16 -0.93 0.49
C ASP A 59 8.52 -1.89 -0.51
N SER A 60 7.60 -2.75 -0.06
CA SER A 60 6.82 -3.63 -0.93
C SER A 60 5.95 -2.90 -1.96
N HIS A 61 5.72 -1.60 -1.80
CA HIS A 61 5.01 -0.70 -2.71
C HIS A 61 5.93 0.37 -3.32
N GLY A 62 7.24 0.28 -3.04
CA GLY A 62 8.27 1.18 -3.54
C GLY A 62 8.86 0.74 -4.88
N VAL A 63 10.09 1.17 -5.16
CA VAL A 63 10.78 0.98 -6.45
C VAL A 63 10.96 -0.49 -6.85
N MET A 64 10.87 -1.43 -5.93
CA MET A 64 10.84 -2.87 -6.26
C MET A 64 9.66 -3.26 -7.14
N ARG A 65 8.63 -2.41 -7.30
CA ARG A 65 7.51 -2.65 -8.21
C ARG A 65 7.83 -2.37 -9.68
N LEU A 66 8.94 -1.73 -9.97
CA LEU A 66 9.33 -1.41 -11.35
C LEU A 66 9.36 -2.66 -12.25
N MET A 67 9.95 -3.76 -11.76
CA MET A 67 9.99 -5.03 -12.52
C MET A 67 8.58 -5.51 -12.89
N GLN A 68 7.65 -5.49 -11.92
CA GLN A 68 6.27 -5.87 -12.16
C GLN A 68 5.57 -4.92 -13.15
N TYR A 69 5.77 -3.62 -13.00
CA TYR A 69 5.07 -2.64 -13.85
C TYR A 69 5.55 -2.72 -15.30
N VAL A 70 6.85 -2.85 -15.52
CA VAL A 70 7.39 -3.03 -16.87
C VAL A 70 6.92 -4.33 -17.50
N ASP A 71 6.96 -5.46 -16.77
CA ASP A 71 6.40 -6.73 -17.23
C ASP A 71 4.91 -6.61 -17.60
N HIS A 72 4.13 -5.87 -16.80
CA HIS A 72 2.72 -5.63 -17.06
C HIS A 72 2.47 -4.70 -18.28
N ILE A 73 3.36 -3.74 -18.54
CA ILE A 73 3.32 -2.93 -19.77
C ILE A 73 3.59 -3.82 -20.99
N GLU A 74 4.65 -4.61 -20.95
CA GLU A 74 5.03 -5.52 -22.04
C GLU A 74 3.93 -6.54 -22.37
N LYS A 75 3.19 -6.99 -21.36
CA LYS A 75 2.04 -7.90 -21.51
C LYS A 75 0.72 -7.20 -21.85
N GLY A 76 0.70 -5.88 -21.95
CA GLY A 76 -0.52 -5.10 -22.21
C GLY A 76 -1.55 -5.10 -21.06
N VAL A 77 -1.13 -5.50 -19.86
CA VAL A 77 -1.94 -5.42 -18.62
C VAL A 77 -1.99 -3.99 -18.12
N ILE A 78 -0.84 -3.28 -18.11
CA ILE A 78 -0.80 -1.83 -17.97
C ILE A 78 -0.76 -1.22 -19.37
N ARG A 79 -1.60 -0.23 -19.60
CA ARG A 79 -1.73 0.48 -20.88
C ARG A 79 -1.41 1.96 -20.68
N PRO A 80 -0.12 2.35 -20.77
CA PRO A 80 0.25 3.75 -20.67
C PRO A 80 -0.43 4.59 -21.77
N GLY A 81 -0.78 5.84 -21.44
CA GLY A 81 -1.43 6.76 -22.37
C GLY A 81 -2.95 6.64 -22.45
N GLU A 82 -3.56 5.60 -21.88
CA GLU A 82 -5.01 5.48 -21.82
C GLU A 82 -5.59 6.50 -20.82
N SER A 83 -6.55 7.27 -21.28
CA SER A 83 -7.26 8.23 -20.42
C SER A 83 -8.40 7.52 -19.66
N TYR A 84 -8.64 7.95 -18.42
CA TYR A 84 -9.83 7.49 -17.71
C TYR A 84 -11.13 8.02 -18.34
N GLU A 85 -12.22 7.32 -18.11
CA GLU A 85 -13.56 7.73 -18.51
C GLU A 85 -14.47 7.88 -17.28
N ILE A 86 -15.22 8.97 -17.20
CA ILE A 86 -16.28 9.13 -16.20
C ILE A 86 -17.55 8.47 -16.75
N LEU A 87 -17.88 7.29 -16.23
CA LEU A 87 -19.05 6.52 -16.66
C LEU A 87 -20.36 7.06 -16.08
N LYS A 88 -20.29 7.55 -14.84
CA LYS A 88 -21.43 8.16 -14.12
C LYS A 88 -20.92 9.25 -13.19
N GLU A 89 -21.66 10.33 -13.11
CA GLU A 89 -21.40 11.37 -12.12
C GLU A 89 -22.69 11.99 -11.58
N GLY A 90 -22.57 12.58 -10.40
CA GLY A 90 -23.57 13.43 -9.77
C GLY A 90 -22.89 14.45 -8.88
N PRO A 91 -23.66 15.25 -8.13
CA PRO A 91 -23.09 16.30 -7.31
C PRO A 91 -22.02 15.80 -6.32
N ALA A 92 -22.18 14.59 -5.77
CA ALA A 92 -21.34 14.03 -4.73
C ALA A 92 -20.81 12.62 -5.07
N TYR A 93 -20.82 12.21 -6.36
CA TYR A 93 -20.29 10.89 -6.71
C TYR A 93 -19.67 10.85 -8.12
N LEU A 94 -18.76 9.87 -8.29
CA LEU A 94 -18.15 9.50 -9.57
C LEU A 94 -18.07 7.97 -9.69
N LEU A 95 -18.29 7.46 -10.90
CA LEU A 95 -17.86 6.12 -11.32
C LEU A 95 -16.90 6.29 -12.49
N ILE A 96 -15.66 5.82 -12.31
CA ILE A 96 -14.55 6.00 -13.25
C ILE A 96 -14.10 4.64 -13.79
N ASP A 97 -13.88 4.56 -15.10
CA ASP A 97 -13.16 3.48 -15.75
C ASP A 97 -11.71 3.93 -16.02
N GLY A 98 -10.73 3.22 -15.50
CA GLY A 98 -9.31 3.56 -15.64
C GLY A 98 -8.66 2.99 -16.89
N HIS A 99 -9.40 2.26 -17.73
CA HIS A 99 -8.96 1.67 -18.99
C HIS A 99 -7.63 0.92 -18.92
N PHE A 100 -7.34 0.36 -17.73
CA PHE A 100 -6.10 -0.37 -17.41
C PHE A 100 -4.83 0.48 -17.50
N ASN A 101 -4.89 1.80 -17.38
CA ASN A 101 -3.72 2.63 -17.17
C ASN A 101 -3.11 2.36 -15.77
N PHE A 102 -1.99 2.98 -15.44
CA PHE A 102 -1.40 2.92 -14.09
C PHE A 102 -2.42 3.29 -13.02
N GLY A 103 -2.54 2.42 -12.02
CA GLY A 103 -3.49 2.65 -10.93
C GLY A 103 -3.18 3.94 -10.15
N GLN A 104 -1.91 4.28 -9.99
CA GLN A 104 -1.49 5.52 -9.32
C GLN A 104 -1.95 6.77 -10.09
N VAL A 105 -1.88 6.74 -11.41
CA VAL A 105 -2.33 7.85 -12.27
C VAL A 105 -3.82 8.05 -12.12
N THR A 106 -4.60 6.98 -12.32
CA THR A 106 -6.07 7.03 -12.20
C THR A 106 -6.52 7.43 -10.81
N ALA A 107 -5.89 6.87 -9.74
CA ALA A 107 -6.27 7.17 -8.37
C ALA A 107 -5.95 8.62 -7.96
N SER A 108 -4.82 9.16 -8.42
CA SER A 108 -4.46 10.57 -8.18
C SER A 108 -5.45 11.53 -8.85
N GLN A 109 -5.84 11.24 -10.09
CA GLN A 109 -6.84 12.04 -10.82
C GLN A 109 -8.22 11.94 -10.16
N ALA A 110 -8.64 10.73 -9.78
CA ALA A 110 -9.90 10.49 -9.07
C ALA A 110 -9.96 11.21 -7.73
N LEU A 111 -8.86 11.25 -6.98
CA LEU A 111 -8.75 11.98 -5.73
C LEU A 111 -8.98 13.49 -5.94
N GLN A 112 -8.36 14.10 -6.94
CA GLN A 112 -8.53 15.53 -7.23
C GLN A 112 -9.99 15.85 -7.60
N LEU A 113 -10.60 15.09 -8.52
CA LEU A 113 -12.00 15.23 -8.88
C LEU A 113 -12.94 15.03 -7.68
N GLY A 114 -12.63 14.07 -6.83
CA GLY A 114 -13.39 13.81 -5.61
C GLY A 114 -13.32 14.96 -4.61
N MET A 115 -12.16 15.55 -4.41
CA MET A 115 -11.99 16.72 -3.53
C MET A 115 -12.73 17.96 -4.07
N GLU A 116 -12.75 18.17 -5.39
CA GLU A 116 -13.53 19.25 -6.00
C GLU A 116 -15.03 19.08 -5.73
N LYS A 117 -15.56 17.86 -5.89
CA LYS A 117 -16.96 17.56 -5.55
C LYS A 117 -17.26 17.71 -4.06
N ALA A 118 -16.36 17.22 -3.21
CA ALA A 118 -16.53 17.30 -1.76
C ALA A 118 -16.54 18.76 -1.26
N ARG A 119 -15.74 19.66 -1.85
CA ARG A 119 -15.81 21.10 -1.54
C ARG A 119 -17.16 21.70 -1.86
N GLN A 120 -17.85 21.21 -2.90
CA GLN A 120 -19.16 21.73 -3.31
C GLN A 120 -20.33 21.11 -2.53
N ALA A 121 -20.24 19.80 -2.25
CA ALA A 121 -21.33 19.01 -1.67
C ALA A 121 -21.11 18.60 -0.20
N GLY A 122 -19.98 18.98 0.40
CA GLY A 122 -19.55 18.55 1.74
C GLY A 122 -18.92 17.16 1.75
N THR A 123 -19.29 16.28 0.84
CA THR A 123 -18.75 14.91 0.73
C THR A 123 -18.68 14.47 -0.73
N ALA A 124 -17.84 13.46 -1.01
CA ALA A 124 -17.86 12.76 -2.29
C ALA A 124 -17.56 11.27 -2.13
N THR A 125 -18.22 10.44 -2.97
CA THR A 125 -17.91 9.00 -3.10
C THR A 125 -17.46 8.70 -4.52
N ILE A 126 -16.35 8.00 -4.67
CA ILE A 126 -15.74 7.68 -5.95
C ILE A 126 -15.56 6.17 -6.06
N PHE A 127 -16.05 5.58 -7.13
CA PHE A 127 -15.79 4.21 -7.51
C PHE A 127 -14.89 4.20 -8.74
N MET A 128 -13.86 3.33 -8.73
CA MET A 128 -13.00 3.13 -9.89
C MET A 128 -12.92 1.64 -10.22
N ARG A 129 -12.92 1.32 -11.50
CA ARG A 129 -12.71 -0.02 -12.03
C ARG A 129 -11.66 -0.02 -13.13
N ASN A 130 -11.22 -1.20 -13.52
CA ASN A 130 -10.20 -1.38 -14.54
C ASN A 130 -8.96 -0.51 -14.28
N CYS A 131 -8.59 -0.40 -13.00
CA CYS A 131 -7.34 0.21 -12.57
C CYS A 131 -6.30 -0.89 -12.37
N ASN A 132 -5.04 -0.60 -12.68
CA ASN A 132 -3.96 -1.44 -12.23
C ASN A 132 -3.61 -1.14 -10.77
N HIS A 133 -2.55 -1.76 -10.25
CA HIS A 133 -2.11 -1.61 -8.88
C HIS A 133 -1.97 -0.13 -8.49
N VAL A 134 -2.71 0.28 -7.47
CA VAL A 134 -2.78 1.69 -7.04
C VAL A 134 -1.64 2.09 -6.10
N GLY A 135 -0.74 1.16 -5.74
CA GLY A 135 0.37 1.45 -4.83
C GLY A 135 -0.04 1.51 -3.36
N ARG A 136 0.63 2.35 -2.57
CA ARG A 136 0.34 2.57 -1.16
C ARG A 136 -0.92 3.44 -0.99
N LEU A 137 -1.94 2.89 -0.35
CA LEU A 137 -3.22 3.58 -0.21
C LEU A 137 -3.16 4.83 0.66
N GLY A 138 -2.39 4.76 1.75
CA GLY A 138 -2.22 5.87 2.68
C GLY A 138 -1.73 7.16 2.02
N SER A 139 -1.06 7.09 0.86
CA SER A 139 -0.63 8.27 0.11
C SER A 139 -1.83 9.15 -0.28
N TYR A 140 -2.90 8.56 -0.79
CA TYR A 140 -4.07 9.32 -1.26
C TYR A 140 -4.86 9.94 -0.12
N THR A 141 -5.13 9.17 0.93
CA THR A 141 -5.88 9.69 2.08
C THR A 141 -5.08 10.71 2.88
N GLN A 142 -3.76 10.57 2.94
CA GLN A 142 -2.86 11.56 3.51
C GLN A 142 -2.87 12.87 2.72
N GLN A 143 -2.81 12.79 1.37
CA GLN A 143 -2.92 13.98 0.50
C GLN A 143 -4.25 14.71 0.70
N ALA A 144 -5.36 13.96 0.85
CA ALA A 144 -6.65 14.54 1.18
C ALA A 144 -6.63 15.25 2.56
N ALA A 145 -6.05 14.60 3.58
CA ALA A 145 -5.98 15.15 4.93
C ALA A 145 -5.15 16.44 5.02
N PHE A 146 -4.06 16.55 4.26
CA PHE A 146 -3.31 17.81 4.13
C PHE A 146 -4.15 18.94 3.53
N GLN A 147 -5.14 18.62 2.70
CA GLN A 147 -6.09 19.57 2.14
C GLN A 147 -7.37 19.71 3.00
N LYS A 148 -7.33 19.24 4.27
CA LYS A 148 -8.38 19.34 5.28
C LYS A 148 -9.63 18.50 4.99
N PHE A 149 -9.47 17.40 4.25
CA PHE A 149 -10.49 16.36 4.10
C PHE A 149 -10.23 15.20 5.06
N ALA A 150 -11.27 14.66 5.67
CA ALA A 150 -11.21 13.29 6.17
C ALA A 150 -11.49 12.34 5.00
N ALA A 151 -10.72 11.26 4.90
CA ALA A 151 -10.77 10.39 3.73
C ALA A 151 -10.71 8.91 4.11
N MET A 152 -11.38 8.07 3.32
CA MET A 152 -11.29 6.62 3.39
C MET A 152 -11.10 6.06 1.98
N MET A 153 -10.27 5.03 1.84
CA MET A 153 -10.11 4.30 0.58
C MET A 153 -10.08 2.80 0.85
N LEU A 154 -10.81 2.04 0.04
CA LEU A 154 -10.88 0.60 0.06
C LEU A 154 -10.46 0.07 -1.31
N VAL A 155 -9.64 -0.98 -1.32
CA VAL A 155 -9.16 -1.58 -2.57
C VAL A 155 -9.31 -3.09 -2.49
N ASN A 156 -9.99 -3.69 -3.47
CA ASN A 156 -9.95 -5.13 -3.61
C ASN A 156 -8.80 -5.56 -4.53
N GLY A 157 -8.19 -6.69 -4.20
CA GLY A 157 -7.14 -7.32 -5.03
C GLY A 157 -7.65 -8.60 -5.67
N PRO A 158 -8.36 -8.53 -6.79
CA PRO A 158 -9.20 -9.63 -7.28
C PRO A 158 -8.41 -10.85 -7.76
N ALA A 159 -7.19 -10.70 -8.21
CA ALA A 159 -6.46 -11.80 -8.85
C ALA A 159 -5.62 -12.67 -7.91
N SER A 160 -5.47 -12.30 -6.63
CA SER A 160 -4.48 -12.97 -5.77
C SER A 160 -5.02 -14.20 -5.02
N GLY A 161 -6.27 -14.17 -4.56
CA GLY A 161 -6.91 -15.32 -3.89
C GLY A 161 -6.12 -15.95 -2.74
N GLY A 162 -5.13 -15.25 -2.19
CA GLY A 162 -4.18 -15.82 -1.24
C GLY A 162 -4.58 -15.75 0.23
N VAL A 163 -5.71 -15.10 0.55
CA VAL A 163 -6.22 -14.97 1.93
C VAL A 163 -7.41 -15.91 2.12
N ALA A 164 -7.36 -16.76 3.16
CA ALA A 164 -8.45 -17.65 3.50
C ALA A 164 -9.63 -16.89 4.13
N PRO A 165 -10.87 -17.17 3.74
CA PRO A 165 -12.03 -16.82 4.55
C PRO A 165 -11.91 -17.41 5.97
N TYR A 166 -12.48 -16.74 6.96
CA TYR A 166 -12.45 -17.28 8.33
C TYR A 166 -13.15 -18.66 8.39
N GLY A 167 -12.39 -19.66 8.84
CA GLY A 167 -12.86 -21.05 8.88
C GLY A 167 -12.61 -21.85 7.60
N ALA A 168 -11.95 -21.28 6.59
CA ALA A 168 -11.54 -22.01 5.39
C ALA A 168 -10.03 -22.33 5.42
N MET A 169 -9.62 -23.34 4.64
CA MET A 169 -8.22 -23.71 4.45
C MET A 169 -7.61 -23.12 3.19
N GLU A 170 -8.43 -22.67 2.24
CA GLU A 170 -7.99 -22.19 0.94
C GLU A 170 -8.12 -20.67 0.84
N GLY A 171 -7.19 -20.04 0.13
CA GLY A 171 -7.28 -18.63 -0.26
C GLY A 171 -8.43 -18.40 -1.26
N ARG A 172 -9.28 -17.42 -0.98
CA ARG A 172 -10.40 -16.99 -1.84
C ARG A 172 -10.51 -15.48 -1.96
N MET A 173 -9.71 -14.75 -1.20
CA MET A 173 -9.79 -13.30 -1.07
C MET A 173 -8.42 -12.69 -1.31
N GLY A 174 -8.40 -11.41 -1.70
CA GLY A 174 -7.20 -10.59 -1.68
C GLY A 174 -6.85 -10.15 -0.26
N THR A 175 -5.73 -9.44 -0.13
CA THR A 175 -5.33 -8.82 1.14
C THR A 175 -6.22 -7.62 1.49
N ASN A 176 -6.99 -7.13 0.53
CA ASN A 176 -8.06 -6.15 0.64
C ASN A 176 -7.74 -5.03 1.65
N PRO A 177 -6.87 -4.08 1.27
CA PRO A 177 -6.43 -3.03 2.17
C PRO A 177 -7.49 -1.94 2.35
N ILE A 178 -7.40 -1.28 3.52
CA ILE A 178 -8.14 -0.10 3.90
C ILE A 178 -7.19 0.99 4.36
N THR A 179 -7.47 2.22 3.98
CA THR A 179 -6.84 3.40 4.58
C THR A 179 -7.89 4.41 5.01
N ILE A 180 -7.64 5.04 6.15
CA ILE A 180 -8.46 6.13 6.70
C ILE A 180 -7.51 7.21 7.17
N ALA A 181 -7.76 8.45 6.77
CA ALA A 181 -6.97 9.57 7.26
C ALA A 181 -7.86 10.74 7.66
N ALA A 182 -7.35 11.52 8.59
CA ALA A 182 -7.98 12.74 9.07
C ALA A 182 -6.92 13.83 9.33
N PRO A 183 -7.24 15.11 9.13
CA PRO A 183 -6.32 16.21 9.40
C PRO A 183 -5.91 16.26 10.89
N TRP A 184 -4.61 16.49 11.12
CA TRP A 184 -4.04 16.64 12.46
C TRP A 184 -2.94 17.70 12.46
N GLY A 185 -3.31 18.93 12.82
CA GLY A 185 -2.41 20.08 12.69
C GLY A 185 -2.00 20.31 11.23
N ASP A 186 -0.69 20.35 10.98
CA ASP A 186 -0.09 20.38 9.64
C ASP A 186 0.14 18.99 9.07
N ASP A 187 -0.07 17.94 9.87
CA ASP A 187 0.07 16.53 9.53
C ASP A 187 -1.30 15.84 9.33
N ALA A 188 -1.27 14.53 9.23
CA ALA A 188 -2.43 13.67 9.13
C ALA A 188 -2.31 12.45 10.06
N MET A 189 -3.38 12.07 10.74
CA MET A 189 -3.51 10.72 11.25
C MET A 189 -3.85 9.80 10.09
N VAL A 190 -3.07 8.74 9.88
CA VAL A 190 -3.25 7.80 8.76
C VAL A 190 -3.24 6.37 9.27
N LEU A 191 -4.39 5.71 9.19
CA LEU A 191 -4.47 4.26 9.28
C LEU A 191 -4.32 3.69 7.87
N ASP A 192 -3.31 2.87 7.62
CA ASP A 192 -3.11 2.18 6.34
C ASP A 192 -2.73 0.72 6.61
N MET A 193 -3.64 -0.21 6.32
CA MET A 193 -3.47 -1.61 6.68
C MET A 193 -4.18 -2.55 5.71
N THR A 194 -3.73 -3.81 5.66
CA THR A 194 -4.49 -4.92 5.06
C THR A 194 -5.57 -5.43 6.00
N SER A 195 -6.62 -6.04 5.46
CA SER A 195 -7.63 -6.81 6.24
C SER A 195 -7.18 -8.26 6.51
N SER A 196 -6.00 -8.63 6.03
CA SER A 196 -5.31 -9.90 6.32
C SER A 196 -4.28 -9.75 7.45
N ALA A 197 -3.87 -10.87 8.04
CA ALA A 197 -2.86 -10.89 9.12
C ALA A 197 -1.49 -10.40 8.66
N THR A 198 -1.19 -10.56 7.37
CA THR A 198 0.03 -10.03 6.72
C THR A 198 -0.23 -9.72 5.26
N ALA A 199 0.63 -8.93 4.64
CA ALA A 199 0.63 -8.70 3.20
C ALA A 199 1.43 -9.80 2.49
N GLU A 200 1.01 -10.20 1.28
CA GLU A 200 1.72 -11.20 0.45
C GLU A 200 3.18 -10.80 0.22
N GLY A 201 3.45 -9.53 -0.04
CA GLY A 201 4.81 -9.04 -0.22
C GLY A 201 5.74 -9.27 0.98
N LYS A 202 5.22 -9.28 2.22
CA LYS A 202 6.00 -9.63 3.43
C LYS A 202 6.30 -11.13 3.48
N VAL A 203 5.34 -11.98 3.09
CA VAL A 203 5.55 -13.44 2.98
C VAL A 203 6.62 -13.72 1.94
N ARG A 204 6.58 -13.04 0.79
CA ARG A 204 7.58 -13.17 -0.29
C ARG A 204 8.98 -12.79 0.18
N VAL A 205 9.12 -11.68 0.89
CA VAL A 205 10.41 -11.26 1.45
C VAL A 205 10.95 -12.29 2.45
N ALA A 206 10.09 -12.82 3.34
CA ALA A 206 10.48 -13.87 4.28
C ALA A 206 10.92 -15.15 3.54
N PHE A 207 10.18 -15.56 2.52
CA PHE A 207 10.51 -16.71 1.67
C PHE A 207 11.87 -16.53 0.98
N GLN A 208 12.11 -15.38 0.35
CA GLN A 208 13.38 -15.10 -0.33
C GLN A 208 14.58 -15.06 0.63
N LYS A 209 14.36 -14.61 1.87
CA LYS A 209 15.39 -14.59 2.92
C LYS A 209 15.56 -15.93 3.64
N GLY A 210 14.69 -16.91 3.41
CA GLY A 210 14.69 -18.18 4.13
C GLY A 210 14.41 -18.04 5.62
N VAL A 211 13.64 -17.01 6.03
CA VAL A 211 13.29 -16.74 7.43
C VAL A 211 11.80 -16.99 7.69
N PRO A 212 11.41 -17.41 8.91
CA PRO A 212 10.02 -17.63 9.24
C PRO A 212 9.24 -16.30 9.27
N VAL A 213 7.92 -16.37 8.97
CA VAL A 213 6.98 -15.30 9.29
C VAL A 213 6.53 -15.41 10.75
N PRO A 214 6.02 -14.34 11.36
CA PRO A 214 5.43 -14.40 12.69
C PRO A 214 4.27 -15.41 12.78
N GLU A 215 4.09 -15.98 13.96
CA GLU A 215 2.96 -16.88 14.27
C GLU A 215 1.60 -16.20 13.99
N GLY A 216 0.60 -16.99 13.61
CA GLY A 216 -0.77 -16.53 13.39
C GLY A 216 -0.99 -15.79 12.06
N GLN A 217 -0.02 -15.86 11.13
CA GLN A 217 -0.14 -15.24 9.82
C GLN A 217 -0.51 -16.21 8.69
N LEU A 218 -0.05 -17.47 8.77
CA LEU A 218 -0.23 -18.46 7.73
C LEU A 218 -0.85 -19.76 8.28
N ILE A 219 -1.51 -20.46 7.38
CA ILE A 219 -1.87 -21.88 7.49
C ILE A 219 -1.26 -22.62 6.28
N ASP A 220 -0.94 -23.90 6.47
CA ASP A 220 -0.55 -24.81 5.38
C ASP A 220 -1.76 -25.34 4.59
N ALA A 221 -1.52 -26.23 3.63
CA ALA A 221 -2.57 -26.83 2.81
C ALA A 221 -3.56 -27.72 3.59
N GLU A 222 -3.16 -28.22 4.76
CA GLU A 222 -3.96 -29.01 5.70
C GLU A 222 -4.72 -28.13 6.72
N GLY A 223 -4.56 -26.80 6.63
CA GLY A 223 -5.18 -25.83 7.52
C GLY A 223 -4.51 -25.70 8.88
N GLN A 224 -3.30 -26.24 9.05
CA GLN A 224 -2.54 -26.12 10.30
C GLN A 224 -1.77 -24.81 10.34
N PRO A 225 -1.66 -24.13 11.51
CA PRO A 225 -0.83 -22.95 11.65
C PRO A 225 0.61 -23.24 11.28
N THR A 226 1.23 -22.37 10.50
CA THR A 226 2.63 -22.47 10.08
C THR A 226 3.33 -21.11 10.11
N THR A 227 4.64 -21.12 10.31
CA THR A 227 5.52 -19.95 10.15
C THR A 227 6.43 -20.07 8.93
N ASP A 228 6.38 -21.20 8.20
CA ASP A 228 7.16 -21.42 7.00
C ASP A 228 6.52 -20.75 5.79
N PRO A 229 7.13 -19.67 5.24
CA PRO A 229 6.60 -18.99 4.06
C PRO A 229 6.60 -19.85 2.80
N ALA A 230 7.38 -20.94 2.73
CA ALA A 230 7.41 -21.83 1.57
C ALA A 230 6.07 -22.56 1.38
N THR A 231 5.33 -22.83 2.46
CA THR A 231 4.01 -23.46 2.40
C THR A 231 2.99 -22.66 1.61
N TYR A 232 3.10 -21.32 1.62
CA TYR A 232 2.21 -20.45 0.86
C TYR A 232 2.40 -20.60 -0.67
N TYR A 233 3.61 -20.91 -1.13
CA TYR A 233 3.97 -21.05 -2.55
C TYR A 233 3.99 -22.50 -3.01
N ALA A 234 3.65 -23.45 -2.16
CA ALA A 234 3.58 -24.88 -2.51
C ALA A 234 2.35 -25.16 -3.41
N ASP A 235 2.27 -26.37 -3.96
CA ASP A 235 1.12 -26.87 -4.70
C ASP A 235 0.74 -28.27 -4.16
N PRO A 236 -0.38 -28.41 -3.43
CA PRO A 236 -1.31 -27.36 -3.01
C PRO A 236 -0.68 -26.38 -2.01
N GLY A 237 -1.02 -25.09 -2.16
CA GLY A 237 -0.50 -24.02 -1.32
C GLY A 237 -1.32 -23.78 -0.05
N GLY A 238 -0.65 -23.24 0.97
CA GLY A 238 -1.30 -22.70 2.16
C GLY A 238 -1.93 -21.32 1.91
N ALA A 239 -2.40 -20.66 2.96
CA ALA A 239 -3.08 -19.37 2.85
C ALA A 239 -2.67 -18.41 3.97
N ILE A 240 -2.79 -17.11 3.68
CA ILE A 240 -2.70 -16.03 4.67
C ILE A 240 -4.01 -16.01 5.48
N LEU A 241 -3.91 -15.82 6.78
CA LEU A 241 -5.08 -15.70 7.66
C LEU A 241 -5.68 -14.28 7.62
N PRO A 242 -6.98 -14.10 7.95
CA PRO A 242 -7.55 -12.78 8.18
C PRO A 242 -6.94 -12.09 9.40
N LEU A 243 -6.95 -10.77 9.41
CA LEU A 243 -6.52 -9.97 10.56
C LEU A 243 -7.37 -10.29 11.80
N GLY A 244 -6.69 -10.47 12.96
CA GLY A 244 -7.35 -10.56 14.26
C GLY A 244 -7.08 -11.83 15.05
N GLY A 245 -6.27 -12.75 14.59
CA GLY A 245 -5.95 -13.99 15.30
C GLY A 245 -7.23 -14.77 15.70
N ASN A 246 -7.46 -15.00 17.00
CA ASN A 246 -8.67 -15.65 17.52
C ASN A 246 -9.97 -14.87 17.17
N LEU A 247 -9.88 -13.61 16.81
CA LEU A 247 -10.97 -12.76 16.36
C LEU A 247 -10.92 -12.51 14.84
N GLY A 248 -10.28 -13.39 14.08
CA GLY A 248 -10.07 -13.28 12.64
C GLY A 248 -11.36 -13.10 11.81
N PHE A 249 -12.53 -13.50 12.36
CA PHE A 249 -13.83 -13.21 11.75
C PHE A 249 -14.07 -11.71 11.54
N LYS A 250 -13.43 -10.82 12.34
CA LYS A 250 -13.53 -9.36 12.18
C LYS A 250 -12.77 -8.88 10.94
N GLY A 251 -11.52 -9.33 10.77
CA GLY A 251 -10.73 -9.06 9.56
C GLY A 251 -11.37 -9.66 8.31
N TYR A 252 -11.90 -10.89 8.42
CA TYR A 252 -12.66 -11.51 7.35
C TYR A 252 -13.90 -10.68 6.96
N GLY A 253 -14.72 -10.28 7.95
CA GLY A 253 -15.89 -9.44 7.70
C GLY A 253 -15.54 -8.12 7.03
N LEU A 254 -14.45 -7.46 7.48
CA LEU A 254 -13.93 -6.25 6.84
C LEU A 254 -13.51 -6.52 5.38
N SER A 255 -12.78 -7.61 5.13
CA SER A 255 -12.32 -8.00 3.80
C SER A 255 -13.49 -8.24 2.84
N VAL A 256 -14.56 -8.92 3.29
CA VAL A 256 -15.81 -9.11 2.51
C VAL A 256 -16.43 -7.76 2.12
N MET A 257 -16.51 -6.82 3.07
CA MET A 257 -17.08 -5.50 2.79
C MET A 257 -16.19 -4.68 1.83
N ILE A 258 -14.87 -4.86 1.87
CA ILE A 258 -13.95 -4.24 0.90
C ILE A 258 -14.21 -4.79 -0.51
N ASP A 259 -14.46 -6.09 -0.68
CA ASP A 259 -14.87 -6.65 -1.97
C ASP A 259 -16.22 -6.10 -2.45
N VAL A 260 -17.17 -5.89 -1.54
CA VAL A 260 -18.46 -5.27 -1.88
C VAL A 260 -18.26 -3.84 -2.40
N PHE A 261 -17.58 -2.98 -1.63
CA PHE A 261 -17.42 -1.57 -1.98
C PHE A 261 -16.39 -1.35 -3.09
N GLY A 262 -15.19 -1.89 -2.96
CA GLY A 262 -14.13 -1.71 -3.94
C GLY A 262 -14.37 -2.48 -5.24
N GLY A 263 -14.87 -3.70 -5.14
CA GLY A 263 -15.04 -4.60 -6.27
C GLY A 263 -16.43 -4.57 -6.89
N MET A 264 -17.47 -4.96 -6.13
CA MET A 264 -18.81 -5.17 -6.71
C MET A 264 -19.48 -3.86 -7.09
N LEU A 265 -19.45 -2.83 -6.21
CA LEU A 265 -20.10 -1.53 -6.50
C LEU A 265 -19.35 -0.72 -7.56
N SER A 266 -18.05 -0.91 -7.73
CA SER A 266 -17.31 -0.32 -8.86
C SER A 266 -17.64 -1.02 -10.19
N GLY A 267 -18.25 -2.20 -10.14
CA GLY A 267 -18.49 -3.05 -11.30
C GLY A 267 -17.26 -3.81 -11.79
N PHE A 268 -16.15 -3.80 -11.00
CA PHE A 268 -14.94 -4.54 -11.33
C PHE A 268 -15.07 -6.03 -11.00
N GLY A 269 -15.76 -6.39 -9.91
CA GLY A 269 -16.05 -7.76 -9.52
C GLY A 269 -15.36 -8.20 -8.24
N ILE A 270 -15.26 -9.51 -8.07
CA ILE A 270 -14.70 -10.16 -6.87
C ILE A 270 -13.33 -10.77 -7.17
N CYS A 271 -12.62 -11.21 -6.12
CA CYS A 271 -11.41 -12.01 -6.27
C CYS A 271 -11.67 -13.26 -7.11
N ARG A 272 -11.01 -13.38 -8.24
CA ARG A 272 -11.13 -14.51 -9.18
C ARG A 272 -9.94 -14.55 -10.14
N SER A 273 -9.60 -15.76 -10.59
CA SER A 273 -8.38 -16.02 -11.36
C SER A 273 -8.42 -15.59 -12.84
N ASP A 274 -9.60 -15.24 -13.36
CA ASP A 274 -9.77 -14.80 -14.75
C ASP A 274 -9.53 -13.29 -14.95
N LEU A 275 -9.30 -12.55 -13.87
CA LEU A 275 -8.93 -11.14 -13.94
C LEU A 275 -7.41 -10.97 -14.11
N PRO A 276 -6.96 -9.95 -14.84
CA PRO A 276 -5.54 -9.67 -14.96
C PRO A 276 -4.89 -9.47 -13.59
N PRO A 277 -3.71 -10.07 -13.33
CA PRO A 277 -3.02 -9.91 -12.06
C PRO A 277 -2.65 -8.46 -11.81
N GLY A 278 -2.76 -8.01 -10.56
CA GLY A 278 -2.42 -6.66 -10.15
C GLY A 278 -3.46 -5.59 -10.49
N THR A 279 -4.61 -5.96 -11.06
CA THR A 279 -5.72 -5.02 -11.27
C THR A 279 -6.52 -4.81 -9.99
N ASN A 280 -7.16 -3.63 -9.87
CA ASN A 280 -7.89 -3.23 -8.68
C ASN A 280 -9.26 -2.64 -9.01
N GLY A 281 -10.24 -2.93 -8.15
CA GLY A 281 -11.43 -2.14 -7.98
C GLY A 281 -11.26 -1.27 -6.73
N VAL A 282 -11.71 -0.03 -6.78
CA VAL A 282 -11.44 0.97 -5.75
C VAL A 282 -12.70 1.71 -5.35
N TRP A 283 -12.81 2.00 -4.06
CA TRP A 283 -13.74 2.95 -3.52
C TRP A 283 -13.01 4.00 -2.69
N MET A 284 -13.32 5.29 -2.91
CA MET A 284 -12.87 6.40 -2.09
C MET A 284 -14.08 7.16 -1.53
N TYR A 285 -13.96 7.64 -0.29
CA TYR A 285 -14.91 8.53 0.34
C TYR A 285 -14.18 9.72 0.96
N LEU A 286 -14.67 10.92 0.67
CA LEU A 286 -14.08 12.18 1.10
C LEU A 286 -15.12 13.01 1.85
N VAL A 287 -14.72 13.64 2.93
CA VAL A 287 -15.52 14.55 3.74
C VAL A 287 -14.74 15.86 3.88
N ASP A 288 -15.28 16.94 3.39
CA ASP A 288 -14.76 18.28 3.67
C ASP A 288 -15.05 18.62 5.14
N VAL A 289 -14.00 18.72 5.96
CA VAL A 289 -14.15 18.97 7.39
C VAL A 289 -14.88 20.30 7.63
N SER A 290 -14.60 21.31 6.82
CA SER A 290 -15.19 22.65 6.97
C SER A 290 -16.68 22.72 6.68
N ALA A 291 -17.22 21.71 5.97
CA ALA A 291 -18.66 21.62 5.73
C ALA A 291 -19.49 21.20 6.96
N PHE A 292 -18.83 20.65 8.00
CA PHE A 292 -19.51 20.08 9.18
C PHE A 292 -19.11 20.73 10.49
N THR A 293 -17.94 21.37 10.56
CA THR A 293 -17.44 22.04 11.76
C THR A 293 -16.43 23.12 11.37
N GLU A 294 -16.28 24.14 12.23
CA GLU A 294 -15.20 25.10 12.04
C GLU A 294 -13.86 24.39 12.18
N LEU A 295 -12.93 24.66 11.27
CA LEU A 295 -11.66 23.95 11.19
C LEU A 295 -10.82 24.12 12.49
N GLU A 296 -10.87 25.29 13.09
CA GLU A 296 -10.18 25.59 14.36
C GLU A 296 -10.73 24.75 15.52
N ASP A 297 -12.05 24.61 15.61
CA ASP A 297 -12.71 23.79 16.63
C ASP A 297 -12.37 22.30 16.44
N TYR A 298 -12.39 21.83 15.21
CA TYR A 298 -11.96 20.47 14.86
C TYR A 298 -10.51 20.22 15.31
N GLN A 299 -9.57 21.10 14.95
CA GLN A 299 -8.15 20.96 15.30
C GLN A 299 -7.93 20.99 16.82
N ALA A 300 -8.68 21.84 17.55
CA ALA A 300 -8.64 21.87 19.01
C ALA A 300 -9.13 20.56 19.65
N LEU A 301 -10.18 19.94 19.08
CA LEU A 301 -10.68 18.64 19.54
C LEU A 301 -9.70 17.51 19.23
N VAL A 302 -9.11 17.49 18.03
CA VAL A 302 -8.08 16.50 17.65
C VAL A 302 -6.88 16.60 18.60
N SER A 303 -6.38 17.81 18.87
CA SER A 303 -5.26 18.02 19.78
C SER A 303 -5.55 17.52 21.20
N LYS A 304 -6.76 17.80 21.71
CA LYS A 304 -7.21 17.28 23.02
C LYS A 304 -7.30 15.76 23.03
N TYR A 305 -7.82 15.17 21.97
CA TYR A 305 -7.95 13.73 21.84
C TYR A 305 -6.57 13.04 21.80
N VAL A 306 -5.63 13.54 21.00
CA VAL A 306 -4.26 13.02 20.95
C VAL A 306 -3.58 13.11 22.31
N ALA A 307 -3.66 14.28 22.98
CA ALA A 307 -3.11 14.45 24.32
C ALA A 307 -3.73 13.47 25.32
N HIS A 308 -5.06 13.26 25.25
CA HIS A 308 -5.75 12.30 26.10
C HIS A 308 -5.26 10.86 25.88
N ILE A 309 -5.16 10.40 24.65
CA ILE A 309 -4.66 9.05 24.34
C ILE A 309 -3.21 8.87 24.79
N LYS A 310 -2.33 9.84 24.47
CA LYS A 310 -0.90 9.75 24.81
C LYS A 310 -0.62 9.89 26.32
N SER A 311 -1.55 10.44 27.08
CA SER A 311 -1.43 10.53 28.56
C SER A 311 -1.75 9.22 29.30
N ALA A 312 -2.24 8.18 28.61
CA ALA A 312 -2.56 6.91 29.23
C ALA A 312 -1.30 6.25 29.82
N GLN A 313 -1.48 5.52 30.93
CA GLN A 313 -0.40 4.76 31.54
C GLN A 313 0.11 3.69 30.53
N LYS A 314 1.41 3.73 30.26
CA LYS A 314 2.06 2.81 29.33
C LYS A 314 2.25 1.43 29.95
N LEU A 315 2.21 0.41 29.11
CA LEU A 315 2.61 -0.94 29.49
C LEU A 315 4.11 -0.99 29.84
N PRO A 316 4.56 -1.91 30.71
CA PRO A 316 5.98 -2.10 30.97
C PRO A 316 6.76 -2.35 29.69
N GLY A 317 7.85 -1.62 29.47
CA GLY A 317 8.70 -1.73 28.28
C GLY A 317 8.20 -0.96 27.06
N VAL A 318 7.10 -0.19 27.18
CA VAL A 318 6.60 0.71 26.14
C VAL A 318 7.06 2.12 26.44
N ASP A 319 7.84 2.72 25.53
CA ASP A 319 8.38 4.07 25.71
C ASP A 319 7.37 5.15 25.37
N GLU A 320 6.51 4.91 24.39
CA GLU A 320 5.54 5.89 23.88
C GLU A 320 4.28 5.24 23.29
N ILE A 321 3.13 5.92 23.43
CA ILE A 321 1.88 5.57 22.73
C ILE A 321 1.85 6.37 21.44
N LEU A 322 1.79 5.66 20.30
CA LEU A 322 1.80 6.26 18.98
C LEU A 322 0.38 6.36 18.41
N MET A 323 0.12 7.48 17.72
CA MET A 323 -1.07 7.64 16.90
C MET A 323 -0.87 6.95 15.53
N PRO A 324 -1.96 6.58 14.83
CA PRO A 324 -1.86 6.02 13.48
C PRO A 324 -1.11 6.98 12.53
N GLY A 325 -0.10 6.45 11.84
CA GLY A 325 0.74 7.20 10.90
C GLY A 325 2.04 7.78 11.50
N GLU A 326 2.21 7.83 12.83
CA GLU A 326 3.44 8.38 13.45
C GLU A 326 4.67 7.51 13.14
N ILE A 327 4.52 6.20 12.98
CA ILE A 327 5.64 5.31 12.61
C ILE A 327 6.13 5.68 11.20
N GLU A 328 5.21 5.87 10.29
CA GLU A 328 5.46 6.25 8.90
C GLU A 328 6.10 7.64 8.81
N LEU A 329 5.61 8.61 9.57
CA LEU A 329 6.19 9.96 9.63
C LEU A 329 7.63 9.93 10.13
N ARG A 330 7.92 9.24 11.23
CA ARG A 330 9.28 9.08 11.75
C ARG A 330 10.20 8.35 10.77
N ARG A 331 9.69 7.34 10.08
CA ARG A 331 10.44 6.64 9.05
C ARG A 331 10.74 7.56 7.88
N GLN A 332 9.79 8.40 7.50
CA GLN A 332 9.99 9.40 6.44
C GLN A 332 11.06 10.42 6.85
N GLU A 333 11.02 10.96 8.06
CA GLU A 333 12.04 11.88 8.58
C GLU A 333 13.43 11.23 8.56
N GLN A 334 13.52 10.01 9.11
CA GLN A 334 14.77 9.25 9.12
C GLN A 334 15.32 9.02 7.71
N ARG A 335 14.50 8.47 6.81
CA ARG A 335 14.95 8.14 5.44
C ARG A 335 15.19 9.37 4.57
N SER A 336 14.56 10.49 4.87
CA SER A 336 14.88 11.77 4.22
C SER A 336 16.26 12.29 4.61
N ALA A 337 16.69 12.03 5.85
CA ALA A 337 18.00 12.47 6.35
C ALA A 337 19.13 11.47 6.02
N GLU A 338 18.86 10.16 6.16
CA GLU A 338 19.88 9.10 6.07
C GLU A 338 19.92 8.42 4.70
N GLY A 339 18.84 8.54 3.92
CA GLY A 339 18.64 7.81 2.67
C GLY A 339 17.80 6.55 2.86
N VAL A 340 17.51 5.88 1.75
CA VAL A 340 16.74 4.66 1.65
C VAL A 340 17.67 3.50 1.27
N ASP A 341 17.75 2.49 2.10
CA ASP A 341 18.48 1.27 1.77
C ASP A 341 17.64 0.41 0.83
N VAL A 342 18.25 0.02 -0.29
CA VAL A 342 17.64 -0.86 -1.28
C VAL A 342 18.37 -2.21 -1.25
N PRO A 343 17.66 -3.36 -1.12
CA PRO A 343 18.31 -4.66 -1.19
C PRO A 343 19.13 -4.83 -2.47
N GLU A 344 20.34 -5.38 -2.37
CA GLU A 344 21.26 -5.55 -3.52
C GLU A 344 20.60 -6.24 -4.71
N GLU A 345 19.82 -7.29 -4.44
CA GLU A 345 19.09 -8.02 -5.47
C GLU A 345 18.04 -7.15 -6.17
N THR A 346 17.32 -6.32 -5.42
CA THR A 346 16.36 -5.36 -5.99
C THR A 346 17.08 -4.36 -6.89
N TRP A 347 18.22 -3.82 -6.43
CA TRP A 347 19.00 -2.87 -7.22
C TRP A 347 19.58 -3.51 -8.47
N ARG A 348 20.10 -4.74 -8.37
CA ARG A 348 20.59 -5.50 -9.52
C ARG A 348 19.48 -5.66 -10.58
N GLN A 349 18.28 -6.08 -10.16
CA GLN A 349 17.13 -6.25 -11.05
C GLN A 349 16.72 -4.92 -11.72
N ILE A 350 16.72 -3.81 -10.98
CA ILE A 350 16.43 -2.48 -11.54
C ILE A 350 17.50 -2.09 -12.56
N SER A 351 18.78 -2.33 -12.28
CA SER A 351 19.88 -2.02 -13.19
C SER A 351 19.79 -2.82 -14.48
N GLU A 352 19.57 -4.12 -14.39
CA GLU A 352 19.36 -5.01 -15.56
C GLU A 352 18.14 -4.59 -16.38
N LEU A 353 17.06 -4.17 -15.70
CA LEU A 353 15.86 -3.66 -16.36
C LEU A 353 16.16 -2.37 -17.13
N ALA A 354 16.91 -1.43 -16.54
CA ALA A 354 17.30 -0.19 -17.18
C ALA A 354 18.20 -0.43 -18.40
N GLU A 355 19.19 -1.34 -18.29
CA GLU A 355 20.03 -1.77 -19.44
C GLU A 355 19.18 -2.34 -20.56
N ARG A 356 18.26 -3.24 -20.26
CA ARG A 356 17.33 -3.86 -21.23
C ARG A 356 16.48 -2.83 -21.96
N LEU A 357 16.06 -1.78 -21.28
CA LEU A 357 15.29 -0.67 -21.82
C LEU A 357 16.17 0.41 -22.48
N SER A 358 17.50 0.24 -22.49
CA SER A 358 18.46 1.26 -22.97
C SER A 358 18.36 2.60 -22.23
N VAL A 359 18.06 2.54 -20.93
CA VAL A 359 17.93 3.70 -20.03
C VAL A 359 19.23 3.90 -19.26
N SER A 360 19.82 5.09 -19.33
CA SER A 360 20.98 5.44 -18.50
C SER A 360 20.57 5.80 -17.09
N LEU A 361 21.22 5.18 -16.11
CA LEU A 361 21.13 5.54 -14.68
C LEU A 361 22.32 6.41 -14.24
N GLU A 362 23.14 6.92 -15.15
CA GLU A 362 24.25 7.82 -14.81
C GLU A 362 23.75 9.10 -14.15
N GLY A 363 24.43 9.50 -13.08
CA GLY A 363 24.12 10.71 -12.33
C GLY A 363 22.96 10.57 -11.33
N VAL A 364 22.47 9.34 -11.13
CA VAL A 364 21.42 9.08 -10.14
C VAL A 364 22.05 8.58 -8.82
#